data_cd4b8d4022a8babea1dfc52dfdcd9dfc
#
_entry.id   cd4b8d4022a8babea1dfc52dfdcd9dfc
#
_cell.length_a   1.000
_cell.length_b   1.000
_cell.length_c   1.000
_cell.angle_alpha   90.00
_cell.angle_beta   90.00
_cell.angle_gamma   90.00
#
_symmetry.space_group_name_H-M   'P 1'
#
loop_
_entity.id
_entity.type
_entity.pdbx_description
1 polymer ?
#
loop_
_entity_poly.entity_id
_entity_poly.type
_entity_poly.pdbx_seq_one_letter_code
_entity_poly.pdbx_strand_id
1 'polypeptide(L)'
;MLLTEYKKAYGADILDLLGALFVDCEEAPGFRFRYWRLMNVLYTENFMGRVYRWCIEHNCRLTGHTVEESQLYTQMWCCAGVMPFYEYESIPGVDWLGRKTGTELAPRQVSSAAQQLGKKQVLTETFACAGWD
;
A
#
# COMPACT_ATOMS: atom_id res chain seq x y z
N MET A 1 14.47 -13.14 -3.31
CA MET A 1 13.64 -12.69 -2.18
C MET A 1 12.21 -13.22 -2.28
N LEU A 2 11.39 -12.82 -3.26
CA LEU A 2 9.98 -13.26 -3.37
C LEU A 2 9.81 -14.79 -3.37
N LEU A 3 10.58 -15.50 -4.20
CA LEU A 3 10.52 -16.97 -4.29
C LEU A 3 10.75 -17.63 -2.93
N THR A 4 11.79 -17.20 -2.23
CA THR A 4 12.17 -17.72 -0.92
C THR A 4 11.10 -17.45 0.14
N GLU A 5 10.58 -16.22 0.18
CA GLU A 5 9.57 -15.84 1.16
C GLU A 5 8.21 -16.51 0.88
N TYR A 6 7.85 -16.71 -0.38
CA TYR A 6 6.63 -17.43 -0.73
C TYR A 6 6.71 -18.90 -0.27
N LYS A 7 7.83 -19.57 -0.56
CA LYS A 7 8.05 -20.95 -0.13
C LYS A 7 8.04 -21.09 1.40
N LYS A 8 8.66 -20.13 2.09
CA LYS A 8 8.66 -20.08 3.55
C LYS A 8 7.26 -19.88 4.14
N ALA A 9 6.47 -19.00 3.55
CA ALA A 9 5.14 -18.66 4.04
C ALA A 9 4.08 -19.73 3.74
N TYR A 10 4.18 -20.39 2.58
CA TYR A 10 3.10 -21.24 2.07
C TYR A 10 3.52 -22.67 1.73
N GLY A 11 4.80 -23.02 1.86
CA GLY A 11 5.29 -24.38 1.63
C GLY A 11 5.33 -24.81 0.14
N ALA A 12 5.01 -23.93 -0.80
CA ALA A 12 4.92 -24.21 -2.22
C ALA A 12 5.91 -23.38 -3.03
N ASP A 13 6.30 -23.87 -4.21
CA ASP A 13 7.08 -23.07 -5.13
C ASP A 13 6.16 -22.13 -5.92
N ILE A 14 6.46 -20.86 -5.91
CA ILE A 14 5.64 -19.85 -6.60
C ILE A 14 5.70 -20.05 -8.13
N LEU A 15 6.80 -20.59 -8.65
CA LEU A 15 6.98 -20.77 -10.09
C LEU A 15 5.99 -21.78 -10.68
N ASP A 16 5.59 -22.77 -9.90
CA ASP A 16 4.61 -23.78 -10.32
C ASP A 16 3.20 -23.19 -10.53
N LEU A 17 2.93 -22.06 -9.89
CA LEU A 17 1.61 -21.41 -9.87
C LEU A 17 1.60 -20.04 -10.57
N LEU A 18 2.73 -19.58 -11.08
CA LEU A 18 2.87 -18.21 -11.60
C LEU A 18 1.89 -17.89 -12.73
N GLY A 19 1.57 -18.87 -13.57
CA GLY A 19 0.57 -18.75 -14.63
C GLY A 19 -0.84 -18.41 -14.12
N ALA A 20 -1.17 -18.82 -12.90
CA ALA A 20 -2.46 -18.54 -12.27
C ALA A 20 -2.68 -17.05 -11.89
N LEU A 21 -1.65 -16.21 -12.00
CA LEU A 21 -1.83 -14.76 -11.94
C LEU A 21 -2.63 -14.22 -13.13
N PHE A 22 -2.49 -14.86 -14.28
CA PHE A 22 -2.98 -14.37 -15.58
C PHE A 22 -4.12 -15.22 -16.15
N VAL A 23 -4.16 -16.50 -15.79
CA VAL A 23 -5.13 -17.46 -16.30
C VAL A 23 -6.01 -17.97 -15.17
N ASP A 24 -7.32 -18.08 -15.44
CA ASP A 24 -8.26 -18.62 -14.45
C ASP A 24 -8.18 -20.16 -14.45
N CYS A 25 -7.93 -20.71 -13.27
CA CYS A 25 -7.93 -22.13 -12.95
C CYS A 25 -8.44 -22.32 -11.52
N GLU A 26 -8.61 -23.56 -11.09
CA GLU A 26 -9.16 -23.88 -9.76
C GLU A 26 -8.30 -23.24 -8.64
N GLU A 27 -7.01 -23.25 -8.77
CA GLU A 27 -6.07 -22.73 -7.77
C GLU A 27 -5.92 -21.20 -7.80
N ALA A 28 -6.32 -20.53 -8.90
CA ALA A 28 -6.03 -19.12 -9.13
C ALA A 28 -6.55 -18.18 -8.03
N PRO A 29 -7.78 -18.30 -7.51
CA PRO A 29 -8.24 -17.39 -6.47
C PRO A 29 -7.41 -17.48 -5.19
N GLY A 30 -7.12 -18.70 -4.74
CA GLY A 30 -6.30 -18.94 -3.55
C GLY A 30 -4.85 -18.51 -3.73
N PHE A 31 -4.28 -18.75 -4.91
CA PHE A 31 -2.92 -18.32 -5.23
C PHE A 31 -2.80 -16.79 -5.29
N ARG A 32 -3.71 -16.12 -6.04
CA ARG A 32 -3.73 -14.65 -6.16
C ARG A 32 -3.85 -13.98 -4.79
N PHE A 33 -4.71 -14.48 -3.92
CA PHE A 33 -4.83 -13.97 -2.55
C PHE A 33 -3.50 -14.09 -1.78
N ARG A 34 -2.86 -15.26 -1.79
CA ARG A 34 -1.57 -15.47 -1.11
C ARG A 34 -0.46 -14.61 -1.69
N TYR A 35 -0.42 -14.50 -3.02
CA TYR A 35 0.55 -13.68 -3.73
C TYR A 35 0.46 -12.21 -3.31
N TRP A 36 -0.71 -11.60 -3.46
CA TRP A 36 -0.90 -10.19 -3.15
C TRP A 36 -0.74 -9.89 -1.65
N ARG A 37 -1.17 -10.79 -0.79
CA ARG A 37 -0.92 -10.67 0.64
C ARG A 37 0.58 -10.65 0.97
N LEU A 38 1.35 -11.55 0.38
CA LEU A 38 2.80 -11.57 0.57
C LEU A 38 3.47 -10.32 -0.01
N MET A 39 3.05 -9.89 -1.20
CA MET A 39 3.56 -8.65 -1.82
C MET A 39 3.32 -7.44 -0.91
N ASN A 40 2.13 -7.33 -0.33
CA ASN A 40 1.82 -6.26 0.62
C ASN A 40 2.76 -6.27 1.83
N VAL A 41 2.92 -7.42 2.47
CA VAL A 41 3.83 -7.58 3.62
C VAL A 41 5.26 -7.21 3.26
N LEU A 42 5.76 -7.76 2.14
CA LEU A 42 7.15 -7.50 1.71
C LEU A 42 7.38 -6.03 1.34
N TYR A 43 6.44 -5.41 0.66
CA TYR A 43 6.50 -3.98 0.31
C TYR A 43 6.47 -3.12 1.57
N THR A 44 5.50 -3.36 2.43
CA THR A 44 5.30 -2.56 3.65
C THR A 44 6.50 -2.68 4.59
N GLU A 45 6.94 -3.91 4.90
CA GLU A 45 8.03 -4.13 5.85
C GLU A 45 9.42 -3.76 5.30
N ASN A 46 9.71 -4.15 4.04
CA ASN A 46 11.04 -3.99 3.49
C ASN A 46 11.30 -2.62 2.86
N PHE A 47 10.25 -1.87 2.55
CA PHE A 47 10.37 -0.50 2.06
C PHE A 47 9.95 0.49 3.14
N MET A 48 8.66 0.63 3.41
CA MET A 48 8.17 1.64 4.35
C MET A 48 8.66 1.43 5.77
N GLY A 49 8.62 0.21 6.26
CA GLY A 49 9.10 -0.10 7.60
C GLY A 49 10.58 0.24 7.82
N ARG A 50 11.41 0.07 6.78
CA ARG A 50 12.83 0.48 6.87
C ARG A 50 13.00 1.99 6.91
N VAL A 51 12.31 2.71 6.03
CA VAL A 51 12.36 4.18 5.99
C VAL A 51 11.83 4.76 7.29
N TYR A 52 10.71 4.24 7.78
CA TYR A 52 10.12 4.65 9.04
C TYR A 52 11.09 4.48 10.22
N ARG A 53 11.68 3.30 10.38
CA ARG A 53 12.66 3.05 11.45
C ARG A 53 13.84 4.01 11.37
N TRP A 54 14.37 4.22 10.17
CA TRP A 54 15.44 5.19 9.97
C TRP A 54 15.01 6.61 10.40
N CYS A 55 13.82 7.05 10.01
CA CYS A 55 13.29 8.35 10.42
C CYS A 55 13.21 8.48 11.96
N ILE A 56 12.67 7.45 12.62
CA ILE A 56 12.56 7.46 14.09
C ILE A 56 13.94 7.53 14.76
N GLU A 57 14.90 6.75 14.29
CA GLU A 57 16.29 6.77 14.79
C GLU A 57 16.99 8.13 14.62
N HIS A 58 16.55 8.91 13.63
CA HIS A 58 17.10 10.23 13.32
C HIS A 58 16.19 11.40 13.79
N ASN A 59 15.23 11.13 14.67
CA ASN A 59 14.27 12.13 15.17
C ASN A 59 13.47 12.84 14.05
N CYS A 60 13.21 12.13 12.95
CA CYS A 60 12.39 12.60 11.85
C CYS A 60 11.01 11.96 11.89
N ARG A 61 10.02 12.65 11.33
CA ARG A 61 8.68 12.11 11.14
C ARG A 61 8.52 11.76 9.66
N LEU A 62 8.14 10.51 9.39
CA LEU A 62 7.83 10.08 8.04
C LEU A 62 6.40 10.52 7.67
N THR A 63 6.25 11.09 6.52
CA THR A 63 4.97 11.34 5.85
C THR A 63 5.10 11.02 4.38
N GLY A 64 4.02 10.71 3.72
CA GLY A 64 3.96 10.41 2.30
C GLY A 64 2.57 9.94 1.90
N HIS A 65 2.48 9.40 0.74
CA HIS A 65 1.28 8.78 0.18
C HIS A 65 1.69 7.69 -0.81
N THR A 66 0.75 6.88 -1.21
CA THR A 66 0.96 5.91 -2.30
C THR A 66 0.56 6.53 -3.65
N VAL A 67 0.46 5.73 -4.68
CA VAL A 67 -0.07 6.14 -5.99
C VAL A 67 -1.34 5.37 -6.29
N GLU A 68 -2.19 5.95 -7.14
CA GLU A 68 -3.43 5.31 -7.61
C GLU A 68 -4.39 4.92 -6.47
N GLU A 69 -4.57 5.82 -5.52
CA GLU A 69 -5.35 5.57 -4.30
C GLU A 69 -6.87 5.59 -4.50
N SER A 70 -7.33 5.93 -5.69
CA SER A 70 -8.75 6.16 -5.98
C SER A 70 -9.63 4.90 -5.98
N GLN A 71 -9.05 3.73 -6.20
CA GLN A 71 -9.77 2.45 -6.29
C GLN A 71 -8.98 1.31 -5.64
N LEU A 72 -9.69 0.35 -5.02
CA LEU A 72 -9.04 -0.81 -4.40
C LEU A 72 -8.22 -1.65 -5.39
N TYR A 73 -8.68 -1.76 -6.63
CA TYR A 73 -7.96 -2.48 -7.67
C TYR A 73 -6.62 -1.84 -8.00
N THR A 74 -6.60 -0.51 -8.21
CA THR A 74 -5.37 0.21 -8.52
C THR A 74 -4.42 0.25 -7.33
N GLN A 75 -4.92 0.42 -6.12
CA GLN A 75 -4.13 0.29 -4.89
C GLN A 75 -3.45 -1.09 -4.79
N MET A 76 -4.19 -2.16 -5.05
CA MET A 76 -3.62 -3.51 -5.03
C MET A 76 -2.53 -3.67 -6.09
N TRP A 77 -2.75 -3.16 -7.29
CA TRP A 77 -1.83 -3.29 -8.40
C TRP A 77 -0.54 -2.46 -8.19
N CYS A 78 -0.63 -1.26 -7.64
CA CYS A 78 0.51 -0.35 -7.45
C CYS A 78 1.32 -0.66 -6.19
N CYS A 79 0.68 -0.97 -5.08
CA CYS A 79 1.34 -1.11 -3.78
C CYS A 79 0.84 -2.31 -2.96
N ALA A 80 0.08 -3.21 -3.57
CA ALA A 80 -0.54 -4.37 -2.93
C ALA A 80 -1.52 -4.02 -1.80
N GLY A 81 -1.99 -2.77 -1.73
CA GLY A 81 -2.93 -2.23 -0.74
C GLY A 81 -2.31 -1.20 0.20
N VAL A 82 -3.07 -0.14 0.50
CA VAL A 82 -2.56 1.04 1.20
C VAL A 82 -2.68 0.97 2.73
N MET A 83 -3.66 0.26 3.27
CA MET A 83 -3.98 0.33 4.70
C MET A 83 -2.79 -0.04 5.61
N PRO A 84 -2.04 -1.15 5.39
CA PRO A 84 -0.87 -1.47 6.18
C PRO A 84 0.28 -0.48 5.99
N PHE A 85 0.32 0.21 4.86
CA PHE A 85 1.32 1.23 4.57
C PHE A 85 1.26 2.39 5.58
N TYR A 86 0.05 2.83 5.96
CA TYR A 86 -0.15 3.90 6.93
C TYR A 86 0.38 3.60 8.34
N GLU A 87 0.61 2.34 8.70
CA GLU A 87 1.23 1.98 9.98
C GLU A 87 2.62 2.60 10.13
N TYR A 88 3.37 2.63 9.04
CA TYR A 88 4.74 3.14 8.99
C TYR A 88 4.85 4.62 8.66
N GLU A 89 3.77 5.35 8.63
CA GLU A 89 3.80 6.80 8.49
C GLU A 89 3.50 7.48 9.81
N SER A 90 4.37 8.39 10.23
CA SER A 90 4.12 9.24 11.41
C SER A 90 2.92 10.15 11.17
N ILE A 91 2.76 10.59 9.92
CA ILE A 91 1.64 11.40 9.42
C ILE A 91 1.18 10.73 8.12
N PRO A 92 0.17 9.85 8.17
CA PRO A 92 -0.36 9.21 6.98
C PRO A 92 -0.89 10.23 5.98
N GLY A 93 -0.63 10.00 4.70
CA GLY A 93 -1.02 10.94 3.66
C GLY A 93 -1.78 10.31 2.51
N VAL A 94 -2.45 11.18 1.76
CA VAL A 94 -3.11 10.87 0.48
C VAL A 94 -2.77 11.91 -0.55
N ASP A 95 -2.81 11.55 -1.81
CA ASP A 95 -2.60 12.41 -2.95
C ASP A 95 -3.87 12.54 -3.79
N TRP A 96 -4.14 13.77 -4.19
CA TRP A 96 -5.21 14.07 -5.13
C TRP A 96 -4.81 15.20 -6.09
N LEU A 97 -4.36 14.83 -7.27
CA LEU A 97 -3.96 15.77 -8.30
C LEU A 97 -5.17 16.25 -9.12
N GLY A 98 -5.07 17.46 -9.66
CA GLY A 98 -6.08 18.05 -10.52
C GLY A 98 -7.14 18.86 -9.78
N ARG A 99 -8.15 19.32 -10.50
CA ARG A 99 -9.16 20.30 -10.01
C ARG A 99 -10.30 19.68 -9.19
N LYS A 100 -10.48 18.40 -9.22
CA LYS A 100 -11.60 17.74 -8.55
C LYS A 100 -11.10 16.74 -7.53
N THR A 101 -11.63 16.79 -6.33
CA THR A 101 -11.53 15.70 -5.41
C THR A 101 -12.32 14.52 -5.96
N GLY A 102 -11.70 13.38 -6.09
CA GLY A 102 -12.32 12.24 -6.74
C GLY A 102 -13.16 11.39 -5.80
N THR A 103 -12.71 10.18 -5.53
CA THR A 103 -13.44 9.25 -4.68
C THR A 103 -13.22 9.58 -3.20
N GLU A 104 -14.22 9.26 -2.39
CA GLU A 104 -14.09 9.35 -0.93
C GLU A 104 -13.25 8.22 -0.31
N LEU A 105 -12.77 7.27 -1.11
CA LEU A 105 -12.09 6.07 -0.62
C LEU A 105 -10.79 6.42 0.09
N ALA A 106 -9.87 7.10 -0.57
CA ALA A 106 -8.55 7.41 0.00
C ALA A 106 -8.64 8.29 1.26
N PRO A 107 -9.42 9.40 1.29
CA PRO A 107 -9.63 10.17 2.52
C PRO A 107 -10.24 9.35 3.66
N ARG A 108 -11.16 8.44 3.38
CA ARG A 108 -11.76 7.58 4.41
C ARG A 108 -10.76 6.54 4.91
N GLN A 109 -9.96 5.96 4.04
CA GLN A 109 -8.93 5.00 4.42
C GLN A 109 -7.86 5.64 5.32
N VAL A 110 -7.28 6.77 4.91
CA VAL A 110 -6.25 7.46 5.71
C VAL A 110 -6.80 7.95 7.04
N SER A 111 -8.01 8.48 7.05
CA SER A 111 -8.68 8.93 8.28
C SER A 111 -8.95 7.76 9.23
N SER A 112 -9.47 6.65 8.71
CA SER A 112 -9.71 5.43 9.47
C SER A 112 -8.43 4.85 10.05
N ALA A 113 -7.37 4.75 9.25
CA ALA A 113 -6.07 4.27 9.70
C ALA A 113 -5.48 5.20 10.78
N ALA A 114 -5.54 6.50 10.57
CA ALA A 114 -5.05 7.48 11.55
C ALA A 114 -5.77 7.34 12.91
N GLN A 115 -7.08 7.19 12.90
CA GLN A 115 -7.87 6.99 14.13
C GLN A 115 -7.51 5.68 14.83
N GLN A 116 -7.45 4.56 14.09
CA GLN A 116 -7.12 3.25 14.65
C GLN A 116 -5.71 3.20 15.24
N LEU A 117 -4.77 3.90 14.62
CA LEU A 117 -3.35 3.91 15.01
C LEU A 117 -2.99 5.07 15.96
N GLY A 118 -3.97 5.88 16.38
CA GLY A 118 -3.74 7.01 17.27
C GLY A 118 -2.89 8.14 16.66
N LYS A 119 -2.84 8.24 15.32
CA LYS A 119 -2.12 9.31 14.63
C LYS A 119 -2.91 10.63 14.78
N LYS A 120 -2.22 11.71 15.08
CA LYS A 120 -2.85 13.01 15.37
C LYS A 120 -3.10 13.88 14.14
N GLN A 121 -2.46 13.53 13.03
CA GLN A 121 -2.47 14.32 11.81
C GLN A 121 -2.56 13.38 10.61
N VAL A 122 -3.20 13.86 9.57
CA VAL A 122 -3.12 13.32 8.21
C VAL A 122 -2.66 14.43 7.27
N LEU A 123 -2.04 14.03 6.18
CA LEU A 123 -1.57 14.94 5.14
C LEU A 123 -2.41 14.71 3.88
N THR A 124 -2.61 15.76 3.11
CA THR A 124 -3.13 15.64 1.74
C THR A 124 -2.31 16.49 0.81
N GLU A 125 -1.82 15.91 -0.27
CA GLU A 125 -1.37 16.63 -1.44
C GLU A 125 -2.58 16.82 -2.36
N THR A 126 -3.07 18.04 -2.45
CA THR A 126 -4.35 18.29 -3.11
C THR A 126 -4.21 19.45 -4.11
N PHE A 127 -4.87 19.27 -5.24
CA PHE A 127 -4.95 20.27 -6.31
C PHE A 127 -3.63 20.58 -7.03
N ALA A 128 -2.58 19.79 -6.85
CA ALA A 128 -1.39 19.87 -7.67
C ALA A 128 -1.77 19.69 -9.16
N CYS A 129 -1.13 20.42 -10.04
CA CYS A 129 -1.44 20.46 -11.48
C CYS A 129 -2.85 21.00 -11.84
N ALA A 130 -3.51 21.70 -10.92
CA ALA A 130 -4.85 22.24 -11.16
C ALA A 130 -4.87 23.54 -11.96
N GLY A 131 -3.72 24.20 -12.15
CA GLY A 131 -3.60 25.55 -12.73
C GLY A 131 -3.78 26.66 -11.68
N TRP A 132 -3.70 27.91 -12.15
CA TRP A 132 -3.79 29.09 -11.28
C TRP A 132 -4.97 30.00 -11.66
N ASP A 133 -5.86 29.56 -12.55
CA ASP A 133 -7.03 30.25 -13.09
C ASP A 133 -8.35 29.80 -12.43
#